data_49ec34a04ca900d4db0fe7f547da64e2
#
_entry.id   49ec34a04ca900d4db0fe7f547da64e2
#
_cell.length_a   1.000
_cell.length_b   1.000
_cell.length_c   1.000
_cell.angle_alpha   90.00
_cell.angle_beta   90.00
_cell.angle_gamma   90.00
#
_symmetry.space_group_name_H-M   'P 1'
#
loop_
_entity.id
_entity.type
_entity.pdbx_description
1 polymer ?
#
loop_
_entity_poly.entity_id
_entity_poly.type
_entity_poly.pdbx_seq_one_letter_code
_entity_poly.pdbx_strand_id
1 'polypeptide(L)'
;MSTNITCIILGTSTLALLLAGYLAQKYLPPPKPKIVGIDLGTTYSCVGLYHAVTGEVDILDTQDGHKCIPSVVAFSEKGVLVGYHAEAQAEHNPYNTIYDAKRFIGKKFSKAELQQVQKQYSFKLEADEYGMVRFVISVNKTETYVTPEDVGSIIISTLRKSAEHNLSAPVTKVVMSVPAEFDEMQRNYTRKAGTLAGLEVFRIINEPTAAALAYGLHRVLGFQNVRVIDLGGGTLAVSILNVQGGMFLTLAMAGNNRLGGQDFNQRLVQHFQGVITQKYGKPLTDKEDLQSLRHHVENLKLHLTTYESFDIQLPLHSMGEHVIFQDKMTRTQFEDLNIDLFKKVLEPIEKVLEAVQLPREAIDEVILVGGSTRIPKVRELIQYFFNKPPNVSVDPELAVAVGVSIQAGIIGGMWPLTVSAVEAPVQAKKIQLS
;
A
#
# COMPACT_ATOMS: atom_id res chain seq x y z
N MET A 1 5.91 -56.21 42.15
CA MET A 1 7.06 -55.90 41.26
C MET A 1 6.66 -55.35 39.89
N SER A 2 5.57 -55.78 39.30
CA SER A 2 5.11 -55.31 37.93
C SER A 2 4.76 -53.82 37.88
N THR A 3 4.04 -53.23 38.83
CA THR A 3 3.59 -51.86 38.88
C THR A 3 4.72 -50.84 38.92
N ASN A 4 5.81 -51.12 39.64
CA ASN A 4 6.95 -50.21 39.73
C ASN A 4 7.73 -50.10 38.41
N ILE A 5 7.84 -51.22 37.69
CA ILE A 5 8.52 -51.24 36.36
C ILE A 5 7.71 -50.45 35.33
N THR A 6 6.38 -50.60 35.34
CA THR A 6 5.48 -49.86 34.44
C THR A 6 5.53 -48.34 34.71
N CYS A 7 5.57 -47.92 35.98
CA CYS A 7 5.72 -46.49 36.34
C CYS A 7 7.07 -45.92 35.93
N ILE A 8 8.15 -46.70 36.05
CA ILE A 8 9.49 -46.26 35.62
C ILE A 8 9.55 -46.13 34.10
N ILE A 9 8.99 -47.09 33.33
CA ILE A 9 8.97 -47.04 31.89
C ILE A 9 8.14 -45.85 31.41
N LEU A 10 6.95 -45.59 31.99
CA LEU A 10 6.11 -44.43 31.67
C LEU A 10 6.84 -43.10 31.97
N GLY A 11 7.49 -43.01 33.16
CA GLY A 11 8.24 -41.82 33.54
C GLY A 11 9.42 -41.50 32.63
N THR A 12 10.20 -42.53 32.25
CA THR A 12 11.34 -42.36 31.35
C THR A 12 10.91 -42.03 29.92
N SER A 13 9.79 -42.63 29.45
CA SER A 13 9.23 -42.31 28.13
C SER A 13 8.71 -40.87 28.08
N THR A 14 8.04 -40.39 29.12
CA THR A 14 7.56 -39.00 29.18
C THR A 14 8.74 -38.02 29.23
N LEU A 15 9.76 -38.29 30.02
CA LEU A 15 10.96 -37.45 30.07
C LEU A 15 11.71 -37.43 28.73
N ALA A 16 11.81 -38.57 28.06
CA ALA A 16 12.44 -38.68 26.74
C ALA A 16 11.65 -37.87 25.68
N LEU A 17 10.31 -37.91 25.71
CA LEU A 17 9.46 -37.09 24.83
C LEU A 17 9.59 -35.58 25.09
N LEU A 18 9.65 -35.19 26.35
CA LEU A 18 9.85 -33.78 26.73
C LEU A 18 11.25 -33.30 26.31
N LEU A 19 12.28 -34.12 26.48
CA LEU A 19 13.64 -33.81 26.07
C LEU A 19 13.74 -33.73 24.52
N ALA A 20 13.12 -34.68 23.83
CA ALA A 20 13.05 -34.66 22.37
C ALA A 20 12.31 -33.42 21.84
N GLY A 21 11.19 -33.04 22.50
CA GLY A 21 10.46 -31.82 22.16
C GLY A 21 11.30 -30.56 22.41
N TYR A 22 12.02 -30.49 23.53
CA TYR A 22 12.93 -29.38 23.84
C TYR A 22 14.09 -29.29 22.82
N LEU A 23 14.72 -30.44 22.48
CA LEU A 23 15.79 -30.48 21.49
C LEU A 23 15.27 -30.13 20.09
N ALA A 24 14.08 -30.61 19.74
CA ALA A 24 13.44 -30.25 18.49
C ALA A 24 13.18 -28.73 18.40
N GLN A 25 12.65 -28.13 19.46
CA GLN A 25 12.41 -26.68 19.53
C GLN A 25 13.72 -25.88 19.43
N LYS A 26 14.82 -26.39 19.97
CA LYS A 26 16.12 -25.70 20.01
C LYS A 26 16.94 -25.85 18.73
N TYR A 27 16.88 -27.01 18.06
CA TYR A 27 17.78 -27.39 17.00
C TYR A 27 17.14 -27.63 15.62
N LEU A 28 15.80 -27.86 15.57
CA LEU A 28 15.13 -27.92 14.29
C LEU A 28 14.87 -26.51 13.76
N PRO A 29 14.99 -26.30 12.44
CA PRO A 29 14.61 -25.04 11.85
C PRO A 29 13.13 -24.74 12.13
N PRO A 30 12.77 -23.46 12.31
CA PRO A 30 11.38 -23.10 12.57
C PRO A 30 10.49 -23.57 11.42
N PRO A 31 9.23 -23.95 11.72
CA PRO A 31 8.30 -24.33 10.67
C PRO A 31 8.11 -23.18 9.68
N LYS A 32 8.13 -23.48 8.39
CA LYS A 32 7.93 -22.48 7.33
C LYS A 32 6.51 -21.91 7.45
N PRO A 33 6.34 -20.58 7.25
CA PRO A 33 5.02 -19.97 7.22
C PRO A 33 4.13 -20.60 6.15
N LYS A 34 2.88 -20.89 6.52
CA LYS A 34 1.89 -21.51 5.62
C LYS A 34 1.04 -20.48 4.89
N ILE A 35 0.97 -19.29 5.43
CA ILE A 35 0.14 -18.18 4.94
C ILE A 35 1.03 -16.95 4.87
N VAL A 36 0.97 -16.22 3.76
CA VAL A 36 1.68 -14.96 3.57
C VAL A 36 0.71 -13.77 3.69
N GLY A 37 1.23 -12.60 4.03
CA GLY A 37 0.50 -11.34 3.96
C GLY A 37 0.83 -10.63 2.65
N ILE A 38 -0.17 -10.20 1.89
CA ILE A 38 0.02 -9.36 0.69
C ILE A 38 -0.78 -8.07 0.85
N ASP A 39 -0.08 -6.96 0.71
CA ASP A 39 -0.70 -5.66 0.49
C ASP A 39 -0.68 -5.36 -1.02
N LEU A 40 -1.87 -5.38 -1.63
CA LEU A 40 -2.07 -4.96 -3.01
C LEU A 40 -2.44 -3.47 -3.01
N GLY A 41 -1.44 -2.60 -2.98
CA GLY A 41 -1.64 -1.16 -2.95
C GLY A 41 -1.98 -0.55 -4.33
N THR A 42 -2.46 0.69 -4.33
CA THR A 42 -2.74 1.43 -5.59
C THR A 42 -1.44 1.76 -6.32
N THR A 43 -0.41 2.18 -5.59
CA THR A 43 0.88 2.62 -6.16
C THR A 43 1.96 1.56 -6.00
N TYR A 44 2.06 0.94 -4.81
CA TYR A 44 3.05 -0.11 -4.50
C TYR A 44 2.37 -1.29 -3.87
N SER A 45 2.93 -2.48 -4.10
CA SER A 45 2.45 -3.74 -3.54
C SER A 45 3.60 -4.52 -2.90
N CYS A 46 3.35 -5.13 -1.76
CA CYS A 46 4.37 -5.80 -0.95
C CYS A 46 3.87 -7.16 -0.45
N VAL A 47 4.81 -8.06 -0.16
CA VAL A 47 4.52 -9.35 0.47
C VAL A 47 5.39 -9.53 1.71
N GLY A 48 4.81 -10.08 2.77
CA GLY A 48 5.54 -10.33 4.00
C GLY A 48 5.18 -11.67 4.63
N LEU A 49 6.07 -12.08 5.55
CA LEU A 49 6.00 -13.31 6.31
C LEU A 49 6.06 -13.01 7.80
N TYR A 50 5.30 -13.76 8.57
CA TYR A 50 5.39 -13.77 10.03
C TYR A 50 6.25 -14.96 10.48
N HIS A 51 7.26 -14.69 11.30
CA HIS A 51 8.12 -15.70 11.90
C HIS A 51 7.65 -16.05 13.30
N ALA A 52 7.11 -17.25 13.46
CA ALA A 52 6.53 -17.71 14.73
C ALA A 52 7.54 -17.76 15.91
N VAL A 53 8.82 -17.97 15.63
CA VAL A 53 9.85 -18.11 16.66
C VAL A 53 10.31 -16.75 17.18
N THR A 54 10.54 -15.80 16.30
CA THR A 54 10.99 -14.45 16.68
C THR A 54 9.84 -13.51 17.00
N GLY A 55 8.64 -13.80 16.48
CA GLY A 55 7.49 -12.89 16.57
C GLY A 55 7.59 -11.67 15.66
N GLU A 56 8.54 -11.68 14.73
CA GLU A 56 8.83 -10.59 13.82
C GLU A 56 8.19 -10.84 12.45
N VAL A 57 7.98 -9.75 11.71
CA VAL A 57 7.57 -9.78 10.31
C VAL A 57 8.75 -9.42 9.44
N ASP A 58 8.97 -10.22 8.41
CA ASP A 58 9.89 -9.92 7.34
C ASP A 58 9.12 -9.55 6.08
N ILE A 59 9.29 -8.31 5.61
CA ILE A 59 8.81 -7.90 4.28
C ILE A 59 9.86 -8.34 3.28
N LEU A 60 9.45 -9.23 2.39
CA LEU A 60 10.35 -9.93 1.49
C LEU A 60 10.87 -9.02 0.39
N ASP A 61 12.16 -9.18 0.08
CA ASP A 61 12.74 -8.55 -1.09
C ASP A 61 12.23 -9.24 -2.36
N THR A 62 11.95 -8.43 -3.36
CA THR A 62 11.72 -8.90 -4.73
C THR A 62 13.05 -9.36 -5.35
N GLN A 63 13.01 -9.96 -6.53
CA GLN A 63 14.21 -10.36 -7.25
C GLN A 63 15.15 -9.18 -7.56
N ASP A 64 14.59 -7.96 -7.63
CA ASP A 64 15.33 -6.72 -7.87
C ASP A 64 15.84 -6.07 -6.57
N GLY A 65 15.67 -6.70 -5.41
CA GLY A 65 16.16 -6.23 -4.12
C GLY A 65 15.31 -5.12 -3.46
N HIS A 66 14.07 -4.94 -3.91
CA HIS A 66 13.14 -3.97 -3.33
C HIS A 66 12.12 -4.63 -2.40
N LYS A 67 11.74 -3.96 -1.31
CA LYS A 67 10.69 -4.45 -0.39
C LYS A 67 9.29 -4.47 -1.00
N CYS A 68 9.04 -3.59 -1.94
CA CYS A 68 7.76 -3.48 -2.64
C CYS A 68 8.01 -3.31 -4.14
N ILE A 69 7.01 -3.63 -4.95
CA ILE A 69 7.02 -3.35 -6.38
C ILE A 69 5.98 -2.28 -6.73
N PRO A 70 6.24 -1.41 -7.72
CA PRO A 70 5.20 -0.59 -8.31
C PRO A 70 4.02 -1.44 -8.78
N SER A 71 2.79 -1.00 -8.50
CA SER A 71 1.56 -1.66 -8.94
C SER A 71 1.27 -1.36 -10.42
N VAL A 72 2.26 -1.65 -11.25
CA VAL A 72 2.29 -1.35 -12.70
C VAL A 72 2.51 -2.63 -13.49
N VAL A 73 1.73 -2.80 -14.55
CA VAL A 73 1.82 -3.94 -15.48
C VAL A 73 1.87 -3.41 -16.90
N ALA A 74 2.86 -3.81 -17.68
CA ALA A 74 2.99 -3.45 -19.08
C ALA A 74 2.90 -4.66 -19.99
N PHE A 75 2.18 -4.51 -21.07
CA PHE A 75 1.98 -5.53 -22.10
C PHE A 75 2.77 -5.16 -23.34
N SER A 76 3.59 -6.07 -23.82
CA SER A 76 4.45 -5.87 -24.98
C SER A 76 4.54 -7.14 -25.85
N GLU A 77 5.10 -7.02 -27.04
CA GLU A 77 5.37 -8.17 -27.91
C GLU A 77 6.29 -9.22 -27.25
N LYS A 78 7.16 -8.79 -26.35
CA LYS A 78 8.09 -9.65 -25.62
C LYS A 78 7.47 -10.31 -24.39
N GLY A 79 6.22 -9.99 -24.06
CA GLY A 79 5.51 -10.51 -22.92
C GLY A 79 5.03 -9.43 -21.94
N VAL A 80 4.70 -9.85 -20.74
CA VAL A 80 4.16 -9.00 -19.66
C VAL A 80 5.30 -8.63 -18.71
N LEU A 81 5.46 -7.33 -18.47
CA LEU A 81 6.40 -6.77 -17.50
C LEU A 81 5.63 -6.28 -16.27
N VAL A 82 6.26 -6.36 -15.09
CA VAL A 82 5.63 -6.00 -13.81
C VAL A 82 6.58 -5.15 -12.99
N GLY A 83 6.01 -4.25 -12.18
CA GLY A 83 6.77 -3.45 -11.25
C GLY A 83 7.74 -2.49 -11.91
N TYR A 84 8.96 -2.41 -11.43
CA TYR A 84 10.00 -1.50 -11.93
C TYR A 84 10.31 -1.72 -13.40
N HIS A 85 10.26 -2.97 -13.89
CA HIS A 85 10.47 -3.26 -15.32
C HIS A 85 9.34 -2.70 -16.19
N ALA A 86 8.09 -2.72 -15.69
CA ALA A 86 6.96 -2.12 -16.38
C ALA A 86 7.05 -0.60 -16.38
N GLU A 87 7.47 -0.01 -15.26
CA GLU A 87 7.63 1.44 -15.09
C GLU A 87 8.75 1.99 -15.99
N ALA A 88 9.90 1.31 -16.04
CA ALA A 88 11.05 1.74 -16.82
C ALA A 88 10.79 1.89 -18.33
N GLN A 89 9.84 1.12 -18.89
CA GLN A 89 9.49 1.20 -20.31
C GLN A 89 8.20 2.01 -20.59
N ALA A 90 7.56 2.58 -19.56
CA ALA A 90 6.27 3.25 -19.66
C ALA A 90 6.28 4.44 -20.66
N GLU A 91 7.41 5.13 -20.81
CA GLU A 91 7.58 6.24 -21.74
C GLU A 91 7.38 5.80 -23.20
N HIS A 92 7.89 4.62 -23.53
CA HIS A 92 7.84 4.09 -24.91
C HIS A 92 6.60 3.24 -25.18
N ASN A 93 5.85 2.86 -24.15
CA ASN A 93 4.65 2.02 -24.27
C ASN A 93 3.50 2.50 -23.34
N PRO A 94 3.16 3.79 -23.33
CA PRO A 94 2.21 4.36 -22.37
C PRO A 94 0.78 3.82 -22.51
N TYR A 95 0.40 3.40 -23.72
CA TYR A 95 -0.95 2.92 -24.03
C TYR A 95 -1.21 1.49 -23.51
N ASN A 96 -0.16 0.70 -23.29
CA ASN A 96 -0.25 -0.68 -22.81
C ASN A 96 0.40 -0.85 -21.42
N THR A 97 0.71 0.24 -20.74
CA THR A 97 1.24 0.25 -19.38
C THR A 97 0.16 0.68 -18.41
N ILE A 98 -0.35 -0.28 -17.63
CA ILE A 98 -1.50 -0.11 -16.75
C ILE A 98 -1.01 0.12 -15.32
N TYR A 99 -1.51 1.19 -14.71
CA TYR A 99 -1.31 1.54 -13.30
C TYR A 99 -2.65 1.93 -12.67
N ASP A 100 -2.70 2.11 -11.35
CA ASP A 100 -3.92 2.48 -10.62
C ASP A 100 -5.08 1.47 -10.76
N ALA A 101 -4.84 0.21 -11.16
CA ALA A 101 -5.88 -0.78 -11.41
C ALA A 101 -6.81 -0.98 -10.19
N LYS A 102 -6.29 -0.85 -8.97
CA LYS A 102 -7.08 -0.95 -7.72
C LYS A 102 -8.22 0.06 -7.64
N ARG A 103 -8.13 1.22 -8.29
CA ARG A 103 -9.19 2.24 -8.32
C ARG A 103 -10.42 1.79 -9.10
N PHE A 104 -10.27 0.79 -9.97
CA PHE A 104 -11.31 0.27 -10.85
C PHE A 104 -11.86 -1.09 -10.41
N ILE A 105 -11.14 -1.80 -9.53
CA ILE A 105 -11.48 -3.17 -9.12
C ILE A 105 -12.87 -3.24 -8.49
N GLY A 106 -13.74 -4.08 -9.05
CA GLY A 106 -15.10 -4.28 -8.56
C GLY A 106 -16.00 -3.04 -8.59
N LYS A 107 -15.65 -2.01 -9.36
CA LYS A 107 -16.38 -0.74 -9.40
C LYS A 107 -17.08 -0.56 -10.75
N LYS A 108 -18.33 -0.11 -10.69
CA LYS A 108 -19.12 0.25 -11.88
C LYS A 108 -18.99 1.73 -12.18
N PHE A 109 -18.92 2.04 -13.47
CA PHE A 109 -18.86 3.41 -13.97
C PHE A 109 -19.95 3.65 -15.00
N SER A 110 -20.62 4.79 -14.92
CA SER A 110 -21.43 5.29 -16.00
C SER A 110 -20.53 5.73 -17.16
N LYS A 111 -21.10 5.83 -18.37
CA LYS A 111 -20.35 6.31 -19.54
C LYS A 111 -19.76 7.71 -19.35
N ALA A 112 -20.49 8.59 -18.67
CA ALA A 112 -20.04 9.97 -18.41
C ALA A 112 -18.87 10.01 -17.43
N GLU A 113 -18.95 9.24 -16.33
CA GLU A 113 -17.86 9.11 -15.35
C GLU A 113 -16.62 8.53 -16.01
N LEU A 114 -16.77 7.47 -16.81
CA LEU A 114 -15.64 6.83 -17.48
C LEU A 114 -14.95 7.76 -18.47
N GLN A 115 -15.70 8.59 -19.23
CA GLN A 115 -15.14 9.60 -20.12
C GLN A 115 -14.35 10.68 -19.36
N GLN A 116 -14.80 11.05 -18.17
CA GLN A 116 -14.09 12.02 -17.35
C GLN A 116 -12.81 11.43 -16.78
N VAL A 117 -12.85 10.18 -16.30
CA VAL A 117 -11.72 9.47 -15.75
C VAL A 117 -10.67 9.15 -16.82
N GLN A 118 -11.11 8.80 -18.04
CA GLN A 118 -10.22 8.52 -19.20
C GLN A 118 -9.20 9.64 -19.46
N LYS A 119 -9.55 10.89 -19.20
CA LYS A 119 -8.64 12.04 -19.43
C LYS A 119 -7.38 12.01 -18.56
N GLN A 120 -7.37 11.21 -17.50
CA GLN A 120 -6.26 11.11 -16.56
C GLN A 120 -5.24 10.03 -16.95
N TYR A 121 -5.61 9.13 -17.88
CA TYR A 121 -4.82 7.96 -18.24
C TYR A 121 -4.46 7.95 -19.73
N SER A 122 -3.27 7.46 -20.03
CA SER A 122 -2.81 7.27 -21.41
C SER A 122 -3.42 6.01 -22.05
N PHE A 123 -3.60 4.95 -21.27
CA PHE A 123 -4.25 3.71 -21.71
C PHE A 123 -5.76 3.89 -21.85
N LYS A 124 -6.35 3.11 -22.75
CA LYS A 124 -7.78 3.20 -23.05
C LYS A 124 -8.62 2.41 -22.07
N LEU A 125 -9.68 3.04 -21.56
CA LEU A 125 -10.67 2.45 -20.65
C LEU A 125 -11.97 2.19 -21.43
N GLU A 126 -12.55 1.01 -21.26
CA GLU A 126 -13.89 0.69 -21.71
C GLU A 126 -14.72 0.09 -20.57
N ALA A 127 -16.03 0.28 -20.62
CA ALA A 127 -16.96 -0.42 -19.74
C ALA A 127 -17.62 -1.57 -20.51
N ASP A 128 -17.80 -2.71 -19.86
CA ASP A 128 -18.62 -3.79 -20.38
C ASP A 128 -20.13 -3.46 -20.27
N GLU A 129 -20.97 -4.38 -20.67
CA GLU A 129 -22.44 -4.25 -20.62
C GLU A 129 -23.01 -4.05 -19.19
N TYR A 130 -22.24 -4.41 -18.15
CA TYR A 130 -22.60 -4.24 -16.73
C TYR A 130 -22.01 -2.96 -16.11
N GLY A 131 -21.26 -2.18 -16.89
CA GLY A 131 -20.56 -0.99 -16.42
C GLY A 131 -19.22 -1.27 -15.72
N MET A 132 -18.72 -2.53 -15.78
CA MET A 132 -17.41 -2.88 -15.23
C MET A 132 -16.30 -2.43 -16.17
N VAL A 133 -15.24 -1.84 -15.60
CA VAL A 133 -14.11 -1.33 -16.38
C VAL A 133 -13.21 -2.45 -16.85
N ARG A 134 -12.74 -2.32 -18.10
CA ARG A 134 -11.67 -3.12 -18.68
C ARG A 134 -10.66 -2.22 -19.40
N PHE A 135 -9.42 -2.61 -19.38
CA PHE A 135 -8.33 -1.95 -20.07
C PHE A 135 -8.20 -2.53 -21.47
N VAL A 136 -8.08 -1.67 -22.48
CA VAL A 136 -7.87 -2.10 -23.87
C VAL A 136 -6.38 -2.11 -24.14
N ILE A 137 -5.84 -3.28 -24.41
CA ILE A 137 -4.43 -3.51 -24.71
C ILE A 137 -4.29 -3.81 -26.19
N SER A 138 -3.40 -3.10 -26.89
CA SER A 138 -3.11 -3.29 -28.30
C SER A 138 -1.67 -3.72 -28.51
N VAL A 139 -1.46 -5.00 -28.76
CA VAL A 139 -0.14 -5.59 -29.04
C VAL A 139 -0.21 -6.30 -30.38
N ASN A 140 0.78 -6.07 -31.26
CA ASN A 140 0.83 -6.66 -32.61
C ASN A 140 -0.45 -6.44 -33.43
N LYS A 141 -1.07 -5.24 -33.31
CA LYS A 141 -2.34 -4.88 -33.98
C LYS A 141 -3.54 -5.75 -33.54
N THR A 142 -3.40 -6.49 -32.45
CA THR A 142 -4.48 -7.26 -31.86
C THR A 142 -4.92 -6.56 -30.58
N GLU A 143 -6.20 -6.20 -30.51
CA GLU A 143 -6.79 -5.65 -29.29
C GLU A 143 -7.25 -6.78 -28.37
N THR A 144 -6.89 -6.68 -27.10
CA THR A 144 -7.30 -7.59 -26.04
C THR A 144 -7.83 -6.80 -24.85
N TYR A 145 -8.72 -7.39 -24.09
CA TYR A 145 -9.28 -6.78 -22.88
C TYR A 145 -8.67 -7.41 -21.64
N VAL A 146 -8.23 -6.57 -20.71
CA VAL A 146 -7.68 -6.97 -19.43
C VAL A 146 -8.49 -6.29 -18.33
N THR A 147 -8.93 -7.05 -17.34
CA THR A 147 -9.72 -6.52 -16.23
C THR A 147 -8.82 -6.01 -15.09
N PRO A 148 -9.31 -5.15 -14.19
CA PRO A 148 -8.56 -4.72 -13.02
C PRO A 148 -8.08 -5.88 -12.14
N GLU A 149 -8.90 -6.92 -11.98
CA GLU A 149 -8.52 -8.12 -11.23
C GLU A 149 -7.46 -8.97 -11.95
N ASP A 150 -7.41 -8.96 -13.30
CA ASP A 150 -6.31 -9.62 -14.03
C ASP A 150 -4.98 -8.90 -13.78
N VAL A 151 -4.98 -7.57 -13.84
CA VAL A 151 -3.80 -6.75 -13.48
C VAL A 151 -3.38 -7.03 -12.05
N GLY A 152 -4.32 -7.03 -11.11
CA GLY A 152 -4.07 -7.39 -9.71
C GLY A 152 -3.48 -8.80 -9.57
N SER A 153 -3.99 -9.77 -10.32
CA SER A 153 -3.51 -11.16 -10.28
C SER A 153 -2.07 -11.30 -10.78
N ILE A 154 -1.68 -10.53 -11.79
CA ILE A 154 -0.32 -10.51 -12.32
C ILE A 154 0.66 -9.96 -11.26
N ILE A 155 0.29 -8.87 -10.58
CA ILE A 155 1.08 -8.29 -9.48
C ILE A 155 1.21 -9.30 -8.33
N ILE A 156 0.08 -9.89 -7.88
CA ILE A 156 0.05 -10.90 -6.82
C ILE A 156 0.91 -12.12 -7.19
N SER A 157 0.85 -12.58 -8.44
CA SER A 157 1.66 -13.70 -8.92
C SER A 157 3.17 -13.41 -8.86
N THR A 158 3.56 -12.18 -9.12
CA THR A 158 4.97 -11.74 -9.01
C THR A 158 5.41 -11.74 -7.54
N LEU A 159 4.60 -11.19 -6.64
CA LEU A 159 4.87 -11.22 -5.20
C LEU A 159 4.88 -12.65 -4.63
N ARG A 160 3.96 -13.51 -5.09
CA ARG A 160 3.94 -14.92 -4.75
C ARG A 160 5.25 -15.62 -5.12
N LYS A 161 5.75 -15.41 -6.35
CA LYS A 161 7.03 -15.98 -6.81
C LYS A 161 8.20 -15.52 -5.94
N SER A 162 8.24 -14.24 -5.56
CA SER A 162 9.24 -13.72 -4.62
C SER A 162 9.16 -14.42 -3.26
N ALA A 163 7.95 -14.62 -2.73
CA ALA A 163 7.73 -15.33 -1.48
C ALA A 163 8.16 -16.82 -1.58
N GLU A 164 7.79 -17.50 -2.65
CA GLU A 164 8.20 -18.90 -2.91
C GLU A 164 9.70 -19.05 -3.03
N HIS A 165 10.37 -18.09 -3.68
CA HIS A 165 11.84 -18.08 -3.80
C HIS A 165 12.49 -17.93 -2.41
N ASN A 166 12.06 -16.95 -1.62
CA ASN A 166 12.61 -16.72 -0.28
C ASN A 166 12.34 -17.90 0.67
N LEU A 167 11.14 -18.47 0.63
CA LEU A 167 10.78 -19.63 1.46
C LEU A 167 11.38 -20.96 0.98
N SER A 168 11.80 -21.05 -0.29
CA SER A 168 12.10 -22.32 -0.97
C SER A 168 10.97 -23.35 -0.74
N ALA A 169 9.71 -22.88 -0.85
CA ALA A 169 8.50 -23.67 -0.66
C ALA A 169 7.31 -23.02 -1.37
N PRO A 170 6.32 -23.81 -1.81
CA PRO A 170 5.15 -23.27 -2.47
C PRO A 170 4.29 -22.45 -1.50
N VAL A 171 3.77 -21.32 -1.99
CA VAL A 171 2.83 -20.45 -1.29
C VAL A 171 1.44 -20.67 -1.89
N THR A 172 0.51 -21.11 -1.06
CA THR A 172 -0.86 -21.45 -1.50
C THR A 172 -1.95 -20.62 -0.85
N LYS A 173 -1.65 -19.94 0.28
CA LYS A 173 -2.62 -19.19 1.07
C LYS A 173 -2.14 -17.77 1.35
N VAL A 174 -3.10 -16.83 1.36
CA VAL A 174 -2.81 -15.42 1.56
C VAL A 174 -3.84 -14.73 2.45
N VAL A 175 -3.38 -13.76 3.25
CA VAL A 175 -4.20 -12.69 3.83
C VAL A 175 -3.92 -11.43 3.05
N MET A 176 -4.98 -10.71 2.65
CA MET A 176 -4.87 -9.49 1.86
C MET A 176 -5.55 -8.31 2.57
N SER A 177 -5.09 -7.11 2.26
CA SER A 177 -5.69 -5.85 2.69
C SER A 177 -6.57 -5.23 1.62
N VAL A 178 -7.58 -4.49 2.08
CA VAL A 178 -8.41 -3.61 1.24
C VAL A 178 -8.69 -2.31 1.97
N PRO A 179 -8.94 -1.20 1.26
CA PRO A 179 -9.47 0.00 1.87
C PRO A 179 -10.74 -0.30 2.68
N ALA A 180 -10.87 0.34 3.84
CA ALA A 180 -12.04 0.12 4.70
C ALA A 180 -13.36 0.51 4.00
N GLU A 181 -13.30 1.42 3.04
CA GLU A 181 -14.45 1.90 2.25
C GLU A 181 -14.93 0.90 1.17
N PHE A 182 -14.14 -0.15 0.86
CA PHE A 182 -14.52 -1.13 -0.16
C PHE A 182 -15.82 -1.82 0.22
N ASP A 183 -16.73 -1.86 -0.73
CA ASP A 183 -17.96 -2.65 -0.63
C ASP A 183 -17.70 -4.15 -0.88
N GLU A 184 -18.73 -4.97 -0.70
CA GLU A 184 -18.63 -6.42 -0.90
C GLU A 184 -18.23 -6.81 -2.34
N MET A 185 -18.65 -6.04 -3.34
CA MET A 185 -18.27 -6.30 -4.73
C MET A 185 -16.76 -6.08 -4.92
N GLN A 186 -16.23 -4.95 -4.45
CA GLN A 186 -14.80 -4.65 -4.53
C GLN A 186 -13.95 -5.67 -3.75
N ARG A 187 -14.42 -6.11 -2.56
CA ARG A 187 -13.78 -7.18 -1.77
C ARG A 187 -13.78 -8.52 -2.53
N ASN A 188 -14.89 -8.88 -3.18
CA ASN A 188 -14.98 -10.10 -3.95
C ASN A 188 -14.09 -10.09 -5.20
N TYR A 189 -13.99 -8.96 -5.90
CA TYR A 189 -13.08 -8.83 -7.03
C TYR A 189 -11.60 -8.81 -6.60
N THR A 190 -11.29 -8.26 -5.43
CA THR A 190 -9.94 -8.38 -4.83
C THR A 190 -9.63 -9.83 -4.49
N ARG A 191 -10.59 -10.58 -3.91
CA ARG A 191 -10.44 -12.03 -3.68
C ARG A 191 -10.23 -12.78 -4.98
N LYS A 192 -11.00 -12.44 -6.04
CA LYS A 192 -10.85 -13.00 -7.39
C LYS A 192 -9.43 -12.82 -7.92
N ALA A 193 -8.83 -11.62 -7.76
CA ALA A 193 -7.45 -11.37 -8.16
C ALA A 193 -6.45 -12.34 -7.48
N GLY A 194 -6.59 -12.56 -6.17
CA GLY A 194 -5.80 -13.56 -5.45
C GLY A 194 -6.01 -14.99 -5.96
N THR A 195 -7.26 -15.37 -6.25
CA THR A 195 -7.60 -16.69 -6.78
C THR A 195 -7.03 -16.90 -8.19
N LEU A 196 -7.11 -15.90 -9.06
CA LEU A 196 -6.50 -15.92 -10.39
C LEU A 196 -4.98 -16.06 -10.33
N ALA A 197 -4.35 -15.53 -9.29
CA ALA A 197 -2.92 -15.73 -9.01
C ALA A 197 -2.59 -17.11 -8.43
N GLY A 198 -3.57 -18.02 -8.31
CA GLY A 198 -3.41 -19.38 -7.78
C GLY A 198 -3.29 -19.44 -6.26
N LEU A 199 -3.83 -18.46 -5.53
CA LEU A 199 -3.83 -18.41 -4.07
C LEU A 199 -5.23 -18.60 -3.50
N GLU A 200 -5.35 -19.35 -2.41
CA GLU A 200 -6.52 -19.33 -1.54
C GLU A 200 -6.48 -18.06 -0.68
N VAL A 201 -7.38 -17.11 -0.93
CA VAL A 201 -7.51 -15.91 -0.11
C VAL A 201 -8.24 -16.27 1.18
N PHE A 202 -7.47 -16.54 2.21
CA PHE A 202 -7.96 -17.05 3.50
C PHE A 202 -8.71 -15.97 4.26
N ARG A 203 -8.23 -14.71 4.20
CA ARG A 203 -8.89 -13.56 4.81
C ARG A 203 -8.59 -12.27 4.05
N ILE A 204 -9.56 -11.37 4.07
CA ILE A 204 -9.39 -9.96 3.69
C ILE A 204 -9.63 -9.14 4.95
N ILE A 205 -8.72 -8.19 5.24
CA ILE A 205 -8.85 -7.24 6.36
C ILE A 205 -8.77 -5.80 5.85
N ASN A 206 -9.27 -4.86 6.63
CA ASN A 206 -9.17 -3.45 6.27
C ASN A 206 -7.75 -2.91 6.47
N GLU A 207 -7.27 -2.06 5.56
CA GLU A 207 -5.95 -1.42 5.63
C GLU A 207 -5.70 -0.71 6.98
N PRO A 208 -6.65 0.07 7.54
CA PRO A 208 -6.42 0.69 8.85
C PRO A 208 -6.33 -0.33 9.99
N THR A 209 -7.02 -1.46 9.91
CA THR A 209 -6.86 -2.56 10.88
C THR A 209 -5.47 -3.20 10.74
N ALA A 210 -5.02 -3.45 9.51
CA ALA A 210 -3.69 -3.96 9.26
C ALA A 210 -2.62 -3.00 9.80
N ALA A 211 -2.75 -1.70 9.54
CA ALA A 211 -1.85 -0.70 10.10
C ALA A 211 -1.82 -0.75 11.64
N ALA A 212 -2.98 -0.78 12.29
CA ALA A 212 -3.06 -0.88 13.75
C ALA A 212 -2.40 -2.15 14.31
N LEU A 213 -2.47 -3.27 13.58
CA LEU A 213 -1.73 -4.51 13.92
C LEU A 213 -0.22 -4.30 13.85
N ALA A 214 0.28 -3.62 12.80
CA ALA A 214 1.70 -3.34 12.62
C ALA A 214 2.27 -2.50 13.78
N TYR A 215 1.50 -1.54 14.28
CA TYR A 215 1.85 -0.74 15.45
C TYR A 215 1.66 -1.47 16.80
N GLY A 216 1.32 -2.76 16.79
CA GLY A 216 1.22 -3.58 17.99
C GLY A 216 -0.04 -3.35 18.83
N LEU A 217 -1.03 -2.63 18.33
CA LEU A 217 -2.21 -2.22 19.10
C LEU A 217 -3.12 -3.40 19.49
N HIS A 218 -2.98 -4.55 18.86
CA HIS A 218 -3.65 -5.80 19.25
C HIS A 218 -3.18 -6.36 20.60
N ARG A 219 -2.06 -5.88 21.12
CA ARG A 219 -1.46 -6.31 22.41
C ARG A 219 -1.81 -5.39 23.56
N VAL A 220 -2.42 -4.25 23.27
CA VAL A 220 -2.74 -3.26 24.30
C VAL A 220 -3.95 -3.71 25.09
N LEU A 221 -3.79 -3.74 26.42
CA LEU A 221 -4.88 -4.00 27.34
C LEU A 221 -5.62 -2.68 27.61
N GLY A 222 -6.91 -2.70 27.42
CA GLY A 222 -7.76 -1.52 27.60
C GLY A 222 -8.37 -1.05 26.29
N PHE A 223 -9.12 0.03 26.41
CA PHE A 223 -9.86 0.65 25.31
C PHE A 223 -9.04 1.79 24.71
N GLN A 224 -8.89 1.81 23.40
CA GLN A 224 -8.19 2.90 22.72
C GLN A 224 -8.96 3.37 21.48
N ASN A 225 -9.04 4.69 21.32
CA ASN A 225 -9.45 5.32 20.08
C ASN A 225 -8.20 5.65 19.25
N VAL A 226 -8.06 4.95 18.15
CA VAL A 226 -6.90 5.06 17.27
C VAL A 226 -7.29 5.79 16.00
N ARG A 227 -6.51 6.80 15.64
CA ARG A 227 -6.61 7.47 14.36
C ARG A 227 -5.60 6.89 13.39
N VAL A 228 -6.08 6.40 12.25
CA VAL A 228 -5.23 6.00 11.13
C VAL A 228 -5.35 7.05 10.04
N ILE A 229 -4.22 7.61 9.63
CA ILE A 229 -4.11 8.57 8.53
C ILE A 229 -3.22 7.94 7.47
N ASP A 230 -3.81 7.55 6.36
CA ASP A 230 -3.12 6.95 5.23
C ASP A 230 -3.08 7.94 4.07
N LEU A 231 -1.90 8.53 3.84
CA LEU A 231 -1.63 9.40 2.71
C LEU A 231 -0.65 8.71 1.77
N GLY A 232 -1.21 8.09 0.76
CA GLY A 232 -0.49 7.36 -0.28
C GLY A 232 -0.05 8.22 -1.45
N GLY A 233 0.22 7.58 -2.60
CA GLY A 233 0.60 8.27 -3.84
C GLY A 233 -0.53 9.07 -4.48
N GLY A 234 -1.79 8.65 -4.33
CA GLY A 234 -2.91 9.32 -5.01
C GLY A 234 -4.18 9.45 -4.17
N THR A 235 -4.17 8.98 -2.94
CA THR A 235 -5.34 8.98 -2.07
C THR A 235 -4.98 9.33 -0.65
N LEU A 236 -5.91 10.00 0.02
CA LEU A 236 -5.91 10.16 1.47
C LEU A 236 -7.09 9.37 2.03
N ALA A 237 -6.84 8.46 2.95
CA ALA A 237 -7.84 7.77 3.74
C ALA A 237 -7.63 8.05 5.23
N VAL A 238 -8.71 8.34 5.93
CA VAL A 238 -8.69 8.63 7.37
C VAL A 238 -9.73 7.77 8.05
N SER A 239 -9.33 7.01 9.06
CA SER A 239 -10.22 6.14 9.80
C SER A 239 -10.06 6.33 11.31
N ILE A 240 -11.16 6.20 12.06
CA ILE A 240 -11.13 6.03 13.52
C ILE A 240 -11.45 4.58 13.82
N LEU A 241 -10.54 3.95 14.54
CA LEU A 241 -10.70 2.62 15.09
C LEU A 241 -10.91 2.69 16.59
N ASN A 242 -11.78 1.85 17.08
CA ASN A 242 -11.82 1.48 18.48
C ASN A 242 -11.14 0.13 18.65
N VAL A 243 -10.18 0.06 19.54
CA VAL A 243 -9.36 -1.14 19.78
C VAL A 243 -9.49 -1.56 21.24
N GLN A 244 -9.82 -2.84 21.45
CA GLN A 244 -9.90 -3.42 22.78
C GLN A 244 -9.51 -4.90 22.75
N GLY A 245 -8.43 -5.28 23.42
CA GLY A 245 -8.03 -6.68 23.59
C GLY A 245 -7.91 -7.47 22.28
N GLY A 246 -7.40 -6.85 21.21
CA GLY A 246 -7.27 -7.46 19.88
C GLY A 246 -8.54 -7.44 19.04
N MET A 247 -9.63 -6.84 19.50
CA MET A 247 -10.81 -6.55 18.70
C MET A 247 -10.68 -5.16 18.10
N PHE A 248 -10.92 -5.04 16.80
CA PHE A 248 -10.84 -3.79 16.03
C PHE A 248 -12.23 -3.44 15.47
N LEU A 249 -12.70 -2.26 15.80
CA LEU A 249 -13.96 -1.72 15.33
C LEU A 249 -13.72 -0.41 14.60
N THR A 250 -13.99 -0.37 13.30
CA THR A 250 -13.96 0.89 12.55
C THR A 250 -15.24 1.68 12.84
N LEU A 251 -15.10 2.84 13.49
CA LEU A 251 -16.22 3.69 13.86
C LEU A 251 -16.67 4.58 12.71
N ALA A 252 -15.71 5.21 12.03
CA ALA A 252 -15.97 6.08 10.89
C ALA A 252 -14.74 6.17 9.99
N MET A 253 -14.99 6.54 8.74
CA MET A 253 -13.97 6.78 7.73
C MET A 253 -14.36 7.92 6.82
N ALA A 254 -13.35 8.64 6.33
CA ALA A 254 -13.47 9.64 5.26
C ALA A 254 -12.20 9.55 4.39
N GLY A 255 -12.29 10.03 3.17
CA GLY A 255 -11.14 10.01 2.28
C GLY A 255 -11.26 11.04 1.17
N ASN A 256 -10.13 11.32 0.54
CA ASN A 256 -10.05 12.12 -0.67
C ASN A 256 -9.27 11.33 -1.72
N ASN A 257 -9.97 10.86 -2.76
CA ASN A 257 -9.39 10.05 -3.84
C ASN A 257 -8.59 10.89 -4.86
N ARG A 258 -8.43 12.18 -4.60
CA ARG A 258 -7.68 13.14 -5.43
C ARG A 258 -6.70 13.95 -4.58
N LEU A 259 -6.14 13.34 -3.56
CA LEU A 259 -5.11 13.95 -2.71
C LEU A 259 -4.08 12.90 -2.31
N GLY A 260 -2.87 13.03 -2.80
CA GLY A 260 -1.74 12.15 -2.51
C GLY A 260 -0.43 12.70 -3.07
N GLY A 261 0.63 11.91 -3.04
CA GLY A 261 1.96 12.28 -3.49
C GLY A 261 2.02 12.78 -4.93
N GLN A 262 1.18 12.22 -5.81
CA GLN A 262 1.09 12.62 -7.22
C GLN A 262 0.53 14.04 -7.42
N ASP A 263 -0.36 14.49 -6.53
CA ASP A 263 -0.91 15.86 -6.60
C ASP A 263 0.17 16.89 -6.25
N PHE A 264 1.02 16.58 -5.27
CA PHE A 264 2.21 17.39 -4.96
C PHE A 264 3.18 17.42 -6.14
N ASN A 265 3.42 16.28 -6.80
CA ASN A 265 4.26 16.21 -7.99
C ASN A 265 3.69 17.04 -9.14
N GLN A 266 2.39 16.99 -9.37
CA GLN A 266 1.75 17.75 -10.45
C GLN A 266 1.96 19.26 -10.28
N ARG A 267 1.95 19.79 -9.05
CA ARG A 267 2.28 21.19 -8.77
C ARG A 267 3.73 21.51 -9.09
N LEU A 268 4.66 20.62 -8.76
CA LEU A 268 6.07 20.77 -9.10
C LEU A 268 6.29 20.75 -10.62
N VAL A 269 5.65 19.82 -11.32
CA VAL A 269 5.70 19.76 -12.80
C VAL A 269 5.23 21.07 -13.41
N GLN A 270 4.08 21.58 -12.98
CA GLN A 270 3.54 22.86 -13.46
C GLN A 270 4.48 24.05 -13.18
N HIS A 271 5.06 24.07 -11.99
CA HIS A 271 6.05 25.10 -11.62
C HIS A 271 7.26 25.07 -12.56
N PHE A 272 7.90 23.91 -12.72
CA PHE A 272 9.09 23.79 -13.56
C PHE A 272 8.79 23.98 -15.06
N GLN A 273 7.62 23.56 -15.56
CA GLN A 273 7.18 23.90 -16.90
C GLN A 273 7.13 25.42 -17.12
N GLY A 274 6.62 26.17 -16.13
CA GLY A 274 6.62 27.64 -16.16
C GLY A 274 8.03 28.23 -16.20
N VAL A 275 8.92 27.75 -15.32
CA VAL A 275 10.33 28.20 -15.25
C VAL A 275 11.08 27.88 -16.56
N ILE A 276 10.92 26.66 -17.10
CA ILE A 276 11.50 26.25 -18.39
C ILE A 276 10.99 27.14 -19.52
N THR A 277 9.68 27.39 -19.58
CA THR A 277 9.07 28.26 -20.60
C THR A 277 9.64 29.67 -20.53
N GLN A 278 9.80 30.23 -19.33
CA GLN A 278 10.38 31.56 -19.14
C GLN A 278 11.85 31.58 -19.55
N LYS A 279 12.63 30.55 -19.22
CA LYS A 279 14.07 30.48 -19.48
C LYS A 279 14.40 30.28 -20.95
N TYR A 280 13.64 29.45 -21.65
CA TYR A 280 13.94 29.05 -23.04
C TYR A 280 12.98 29.65 -24.09
N GLY A 281 11.96 30.41 -23.68
CA GLY A 281 11.04 31.11 -24.57
C GLY A 281 10.01 30.21 -25.28
N LYS A 282 9.97 28.93 -25.00
CA LYS A 282 9.01 27.97 -25.57
C LYS A 282 8.50 26.96 -24.52
N PRO A 283 7.23 26.54 -24.58
CA PRO A 283 6.67 25.58 -23.63
C PRO A 283 7.29 24.18 -23.81
N LEU A 284 7.42 23.46 -22.69
CA LEU A 284 7.83 22.07 -22.68
C LEU A 284 6.61 21.19 -23.02
N THR A 285 6.55 20.69 -24.26
CA THR A 285 5.44 19.88 -24.78
C THR A 285 5.86 18.48 -25.21
N ASP A 286 7.16 18.24 -25.33
CA ASP A 286 7.70 16.94 -25.69
C ASP A 286 7.38 15.90 -24.59
N LYS A 287 6.95 14.72 -25.01
CA LYS A 287 6.46 13.69 -24.07
C LYS A 287 7.58 13.03 -23.26
N GLU A 288 8.75 12.85 -23.88
CA GLU A 288 9.90 12.23 -23.23
C GLU A 288 10.48 13.18 -22.17
N ASP A 289 10.68 14.44 -22.55
CA ASP A 289 11.14 15.48 -21.62
C ASP A 289 10.14 15.71 -20.47
N LEU A 290 8.83 15.67 -20.72
CA LEU A 290 7.78 15.76 -19.70
C LEU A 290 7.81 14.58 -18.74
N GLN A 291 8.04 13.39 -19.24
CA GLN A 291 8.13 12.20 -18.39
C GLN A 291 9.42 12.22 -17.57
N SER A 292 10.53 12.63 -18.18
CA SER A 292 11.79 12.85 -17.46
C SER A 292 11.63 13.89 -16.35
N LEU A 293 10.92 15.00 -16.62
CA LEU A 293 10.59 15.99 -15.60
C LEU A 293 9.77 15.39 -14.45
N ARG A 294 8.76 14.57 -14.75
CA ARG A 294 7.96 13.88 -13.71
C ARG A 294 8.82 13.00 -12.80
N HIS A 295 9.75 12.25 -13.38
CA HIS A 295 10.67 11.43 -12.61
C HIS A 295 11.59 12.28 -11.72
N HIS A 296 12.13 13.38 -12.24
CA HIS A 296 13.00 14.25 -11.49
C HIS A 296 12.27 15.01 -10.36
N VAL A 297 11.02 15.41 -10.54
CA VAL A 297 10.23 16.04 -9.46
C VAL A 297 9.83 15.04 -8.38
N GLU A 298 9.60 13.77 -8.69
CA GLU A 298 9.42 12.72 -7.68
C GLU A 298 10.67 12.60 -6.81
N ASN A 299 11.85 12.48 -7.43
CA ASN A 299 13.12 12.41 -6.73
C ASN A 299 13.38 13.67 -5.89
N LEU A 300 13.08 14.86 -6.42
CA LEU A 300 13.19 16.12 -5.68
C LEU A 300 12.29 16.11 -4.45
N LYS A 301 11.02 15.73 -4.59
CA LYS A 301 10.08 15.62 -3.46
C LYS A 301 10.62 14.66 -2.38
N LEU A 302 11.13 13.49 -2.77
CA LEU A 302 11.72 12.53 -1.85
C LEU A 302 12.92 13.11 -1.10
N HIS A 303 13.83 13.80 -1.79
CA HIS A 303 14.98 14.45 -1.16
C HIS A 303 14.58 15.58 -0.18
N LEU A 304 13.55 16.35 -0.52
CA LEU A 304 13.05 17.42 0.35
C LEU A 304 12.38 16.89 1.64
N THR A 305 12.13 15.59 1.78
CA THR A 305 11.73 15.02 3.07
C THR A 305 12.86 15.01 4.10
N THR A 306 14.10 14.94 3.64
CA THR A 306 15.30 14.85 4.49
C THR A 306 16.12 16.14 4.45
N TYR A 307 16.31 16.73 3.27
CA TYR A 307 17.16 17.89 3.05
C TYR A 307 16.35 19.18 2.91
N GLU A 308 16.96 20.31 3.27
CA GLU A 308 16.31 21.64 3.17
C GLU A 308 16.24 22.18 1.74
N SER A 309 17.06 21.66 0.83
CA SER A 309 17.05 22.03 -0.58
C SER A 309 17.59 20.91 -1.46
N PHE A 310 17.22 20.93 -2.73
CA PHE A 310 17.69 19.99 -3.74
C PHE A 310 17.88 20.69 -5.08
N ASP A 311 18.96 20.33 -5.79
CA ASP A 311 19.28 20.85 -7.12
C ASP A 311 18.74 19.85 -8.17
N ILE A 312 17.82 20.31 -9.01
CA ILE A 312 17.29 19.53 -10.14
C ILE A 312 18.15 19.78 -11.37
N GLN A 313 18.56 18.70 -12.03
CA GLN A 313 19.29 18.74 -13.31
C GLN A 313 18.57 17.81 -14.29
N LEU A 314 18.10 18.38 -15.41
CA LEU A 314 17.25 17.69 -16.35
C LEU A 314 17.73 17.96 -17.78
N PRO A 315 18.15 16.94 -18.56
CA PRO A 315 18.36 17.07 -19.99
C PRO A 315 17.03 17.39 -20.70
N LEU A 316 17.03 18.38 -21.58
CA LEU A 316 15.87 18.78 -22.38
C LEU A 316 16.17 18.63 -23.86
N HIS A 317 15.93 17.42 -24.39
CA HIS A 317 16.25 17.09 -25.77
C HIS A 317 15.43 17.91 -26.79
N SER A 318 14.17 18.22 -26.46
CA SER A 318 13.32 19.07 -27.31
C SER A 318 13.75 20.55 -27.37
N MET A 319 14.58 20.99 -26.44
CA MET A 319 15.07 22.37 -26.39
C MET A 319 16.39 22.58 -27.13
N GLY A 320 17.15 21.52 -27.43
CA GLY A 320 18.42 21.54 -28.16
C GLY A 320 19.36 20.41 -27.72
N GLU A 321 20.36 20.17 -28.59
CA GLU A 321 21.32 19.08 -28.43
C GLU A 321 22.19 19.28 -27.20
N HIS A 322 22.29 19.21 -26.18
CA HIS A 322 23.09 19.47 -24.97
C HIS A 322 22.46 20.48 -23.99
N VAL A 323 21.16 20.76 -24.11
CA VAL A 323 20.48 21.62 -23.15
C VAL A 323 20.22 20.85 -21.85
N ILE A 324 20.84 21.31 -20.77
CA ILE A 324 20.56 20.81 -19.41
C ILE A 324 19.89 21.94 -18.63
N PHE A 325 18.65 21.73 -18.27
CA PHE A 325 17.94 22.59 -17.33
C PHE A 325 18.49 22.34 -15.91
N GLN A 326 18.84 23.42 -15.21
CA GLN A 326 19.28 23.38 -13.83
C GLN A 326 18.52 24.42 -13.04
N ASP A 327 18.03 24.02 -11.89
CA ASP A 327 17.36 24.89 -10.91
C ASP A 327 17.50 24.30 -9.51
N LYS A 328 17.18 25.10 -8.51
CA LYS A 328 17.23 24.72 -7.09
C LYS A 328 15.90 24.99 -6.43
N MET A 329 15.38 24.01 -5.70
CA MET A 329 14.18 24.16 -4.89
C MET A 329 14.47 23.93 -3.42
N THR A 330 13.94 24.79 -2.57
CA THR A 330 13.96 24.62 -1.11
C THR A 330 12.68 23.91 -0.63
N ARG A 331 12.74 23.29 0.55
CA ARG A 331 11.56 22.72 1.21
C ARG A 331 10.47 23.77 1.42
N THR A 332 10.83 24.98 1.83
CA THR A 332 9.86 26.08 2.01
C THR A 332 9.14 26.42 0.71
N GLN A 333 9.86 26.52 -0.42
CA GLN A 333 9.23 26.75 -1.71
C GLN A 333 8.28 25.61 -2.12
N PHE A 334 8.68 24.37 -1.87
CA PHE A 334 7.80 23.20 -2.09
C PHE A 334 6.53 23.28 -1.22
N GLU A 335 6.67 23.66 0.05
CA GLU A 335 5.55 23.79 0.98
C GLU A 335 4.62 24.93 0.58
N ASP A 336 5.15 26.07 0.17
CA ASP A 336 4.36 27.22 -0.30
C ASP A 336 3.57 26.90 -1.57
N LEU A 337 4.18 26.20 -2.53
CA LEU A 337 3.52 25.75 -3.75
C LEU A 337 2.35 24.80 -3.50
N ASN A 338 2.36 24.08 -2.38
CA ASN A 338 1.40 23.03 -2.04
C ASN A 338 0.54 23.37 -0.82
N ILE A 339 0.56 24.60 -0.32
CA ILE A 339 -0.08 24.97 0.94
C ILE A 339 -1.58 24.67 0.99
N ASP A 340 -2.28 24.83 -0.13
CA ASP A 340 -3.71 24.50 -0.25
C ASP A 340 -3.96 22.99 -0.20
N LEU A 341 -3.07 22.17 -0.78
CA LEU A 341 -3.16 20.71 -0.71
C LEU A 341 -2.88 20.21 0.71
N PHE A 342 -1.90 20.79 1.39
CA PHE A 342 -1.63 20.46 2.80
C PHE A 342 -2.82 20.76 3.71
N LYS A 343 -3.52 21.88 3.51
CA LYS A 343 -4.73 22.20 4.27
C LYS A 343 -5.85 21.16 4.05
N LYS A 344 -6.00 20.65 2.83
CA LYS A 344 -6.99 19.61 2.50
C LYS A 344 -6.73 18.27 3.20
N VAL A 345 -5.52 18.03 3.72
CA VAL A 345 -5.24 16.82 4.53
C VAL A 345 -6.04 16.82 5.83
N LEU A 346 -6.32 17.99 6.41
CA LEU A 346 -7.05 18.10 7.68
C LEU A 346 -8.56 17.92 7.55
N GLU A 347 -9.14 18.23 6.40
CA GLU A 347 -10.61 18.15 6.20
C GLU A 347 -11.22 16.78 6.53
N PRO A 348 -10.74 15.64 6.00
CA PRO A 348 -11.28 14.33 6.37
C PRO A 348 -11.02 13.99 7.84
N ILE A 349 -9.96 14.54 8.44
CA ILE A 349 -9.67 14.33 9.86
C ILE A 349 -10.75 14.97 10.72
N GLU A 350 -11.11 16.22 10.45
CA GLU A 350 -12.17 16.94 11.17
C GLU A 350 -13.53 16.26 11.00
N LYS A 351 -13.92 15.97 9.75
CA LYS A 351 -15.21 15.37 9.45
C LYS A 351 -15.44 14.01 10.09
N VAL A 352 -14.40 13.19 10.19
CA VAL A 352 -14.52 11.87 10.83
C VAL A 352 -14.71 12.01 12.36
N LEU A 353 -14.03 12.97 13.00
CA LEU A 353 -14.22 13.26 14.43
C LEU A 353 -15.64 13.77 14.72
N GLU A 354 -16.13 14.72 13.91
CA GLU A 354 -17.49 15.24 14.01
C GLU A 354 -18.53 14.12 13.87
N ALA A 355 -18.37 13.23 12.89
CA ALA A 355 -19.32 12.15 12.64
C ALA A 355 -19.47 11.17 13.80
N VAL A 356 -18.40 10.93 14.57
CA VAL A 356 -18.44 10.07 15.75
C VAL A 356 -18.61 10.86 17.05
N GLN A 357 -18.68 12.19 16.97
CA GLN A 357 -18.83 13.09 18.13
C GLN A 357 -17.69 12.90 19.17
N LEU A 358 -16.48 12.62 18.69
CA LEU A 358 -15.30 12.51 19.53
C LEU A 358 -14.46 13.78 19.44
N PRO A 359 -14.11 14.38 20.58
CA PRO A 359 -13.14 15.46 20.60
C PRO A 359 -11.74 14.91 20.23
N ARG A 360 -10.89 15.75 19.66
CA ARG A 360 -9.54 15.36 19.26
C ARG A 360 -8.68 14.85 20.41
N GLU A 361 -8.94 15.31 21.63
CA GLU A 361 -8.28 14.90 22.86
C GLU A 361 -8.62 13.47 23.29
N ALA A 362 -9.76 12.93 22.81
CA ALA A 362 -10.18 11.54 23.08
C ALA A 362 -9.50 10.52 22.14
N ILE A 363 -8.65 10.98 21.24
CA ILE A 363 -7.82 10.09 20.42
C ILE A 363 -6.57 9.72 21.23
N ASP A 364 -6.41 8.45 21.51
CA ASP A 364 -5.28 7.93 22.28
C ASP A 364 -4.00 7.83 21.44
N GLU A 365 -4.13 7.34 20.21
CA GLU A 365 -3.02 7.10 19.31
C GLU A 365 -3.31 7.64 17.90
N VAL A 366 -2.31 8.26 17.26
CA VAL A 366 -2.35 8.70 15.86
C VAL A 366 -1.25 7.99 15.10
N ILE A 367 -1.60 7.13 14.17
CA ILE A 367 -0.64 6.35 13.37
C ILE A 367 -0.68 6.81 11.91
N LEU A 368 0.50 6.85 11.30
CA LEU A 368 0.69 7.30 9.92
C LEU A 368 0.98 6.13 9.01
N VAL A 369 0.34 6.16 7.84
CA VAL A 369 0.45 5.15 6.77
C VAL A 369 0.63 5.88 5.44
N GLY A 370 1.29 5.23 4.48
CA GLY A 370 1.55 5.78 3.16
C GLY A 370 2.78 6.67 3.10
N GLY A 371 3.54 6.57 2.01
CA GLY A 371 4.84 7.25 1.84
C GLY A 371 4.76 8.77 1.93
N SER A 372 3.64 9.38 1.50
CA SER A 372 3.45 10.83 1.55
C SER A 372 3.31 11.38 2.97
N THR A 373 3.06 10.54 3.97
CA THR A 373 3.13 10.95 5.40
C THR A 373 4.56 11.19 5.90
N ARG A 374 5.57 10.88 5.09
CA ARG A 374 6.98 11.23 5.38
C ARG A 374 7.25 12.72 5.18
N ILE A 375 6.41 13.44 4.42
CA ILE A 375 6.58 14.89 4.17
C ILE A 375 6.50 15.62 5.50
N PRO A 376 7.54 16.42 5.87
CA PRO A 376 7.61 17.08 7.17
C PRO A 376 6.40 17.94 7.48
N LYS A 377 5.90 18.69 6.49
CA LYS A 377 4.72 19.55 6.64
C LYS A 377 3.44 18.78 6.98
N VAL A 378 3.26 17.59 6.43
CA VAL A 378 2.13 16.72 6.77
C VAL A 378 2.19 16.31 8.24
N ARG A 379 3.37 15.89 8.72
CA ARG A 379 3.57 15.50 10.12
C ARG A 379 3.38 16.67 11.08
N GLU A 380 3.91 17.84 10.73
CA GLU A 380 3.74 19.09 11.50
C GLU A 380 2.26 19.45 11.66
N LEU A 381 1.49 19.46 10.57
CA LEU A 381 0.06 19.77 10.59
C LEU A 381 -0.74 18.80 11.45
N ILE A 382 -0.46 17.49 11.33
CA ILE A 382 -1.13 16.45 12.13
C ILE A 382 -0.76 16.61 13.60
N GLN A 383 0.52 16.81 13.92
CA GLN A 383 0.97 17.06 15.29
C GLN A 383 0.32 18.31 15.90
N TYR A 384 0.24 19.40 15.15
CA TYR A 384 -0.41 20.62 15.61
C TYR A 384 -1.91 20.40 15.86
N PHE A 385 -2.59 19.69 14.94
CA PHE A 385 -4.02 19.41 15.05
C PHE A 385 -4.38 18.61 16.30
N PHE A 386 -3.62 17.54 16.59
CA PHE A 386 -3.88 16.66 17.75
C PHE A 386 -3.15 17.11 19.02
N ASN A 387 -2.33 18.14 18.96
CA ASN A 387 -1.44 18.61 20.05
C ASN A 387 -0.57 17.46 20.63
N LYS A 388 -0.23 16.49 19.81
CA LYS A 388 0.67 15.36 20.14
C LYS A 388 1.38 14.86 18.88
N PRO A 389 2.61 14.34 19.00
CA PRO A 389 3.30 13.77 17.83
C PRO A 389 2.58 12.49 17.36
N PRO A 390 2.44 12.31 16.04
CA PRO A 390 1.96 11.04 15.50
C PRO A 390 3.01 9.94 15.74
N ASN A 391 2.55 8.70 15.90
CA ASN A 391 3.41 7.55 15.99
C ASN A 391 3.96 7.20 14.59
N VAL A 392 5.28 7.14 14.48
CA VAL A 392 6.04 6.83 13.25
C VAL A 392 7.02 5.69 13.48
N SER A 393 6.79 4.85 14.49
CA SER A 393 7.67 3.73 14.85
C SER A 393 7.70 2.62 13.79
N VAL A 394 6.69 2.56 12.93
CA VAL A 394 6.63 1.64 11.79
C VAL A 394 6.85 2.43 10.51
N ASP A 395 7.55 1.83 9.56
CA ASP A 395 7.68 2.41 8.22
C ASP A 395 6.29 2.58 7.60
N PRO A 396 5.85 3.81 7.28
CA PRO A 396 4.50 4.06 6.80
C PRO A 396 4.19 3.41 5.45
N GLU A 397 5.20 3.11 4.64
CA GLU A 397 5.03 2.40 3.35
C GLU A 397 4.82 0.90 3.56
N LEU A 398 5.33 0.34 4.66
CA LEU A 398 5.28 -1.08 4.96
C LEU A 398 4.22 -1.45 6.00
N ALA A 399 3.61 -0.47 6.66
CA ALA A 399 2.71 -0.69 7.80
C ALA A 399 1.55 -1.65 7.46
N VAL A 400 0.91 -1.49 6.32
CA VAL A 400 -0.19 -2.38 5.90
C VAL A 400 0.35 -3.80 5.63
N ALA A 401 1.44 -3.93 4.89
CA ALA A 401 2.07 -5.22 4.59
C ALA A 401 2.51 -5.97 5.85
N VAL A 402 3.09 -5.25 6.82
CA VAL A 402 3.44 -5.80 8.15
C VAL A 402 2.19 -6.30 8.86
N GLY A 403 1.12 -5.51 8.89
CA GLY A 403 -0.12 -5.87 9.58
C GLY A 403 -0.83 -7.08 8.98
N VAL A 404 -0.92 -7.19 7.65
CA VAL A 404 -1.50 -8.38 7.01
C VAL A 404 -0.64 -9.63 7.25
N SER A 405 0.67 -9.46 7.37
CA SER A 405 1.59 -10.57 7.69
C SER A 405 1.43 -11.04 9.14
N ILE A 406 1.24 -10.12 10.10
CA ILE A 406 0.87 -10.44 11.47
C ILE A 406 -0.45 -11.22 11.50
N GLN A 407 -1.47 -10.75 10.78
CA GLN A 407 -2.76 -11.44 10.67
C GLN A 407 -2.62 -12.84 10.06
N ALA A 408 -1.77 -13.00 9.04
CA ALA A 408 -1.46 -14.29 8.45
C ALA A 408 -0.81 -15.25 9.48
N GLY A 409 0.10 -14.74 10.31
CA GLY A 409 0.69 -15.49 11.44
C GLY A 409 -0.33 -15.93 12.48
N ILE A 410 -1.22 -15.03 12.88
CA ILE A 410 -2.30 -15.32 13.85
C ILE A 410 -3.21 -16.44 13.31
N ILE A 411 -3.69 -16.32 12.08
CA ILE A 411 -4.60 -17.29 11.46
C ILE A 411 -3.89 -18.61 11.17
N GLY A 412 -2.61 -18.57 10.81
CA GLY A 412 -1.78 -19.74 10.55
C GLY A 412 -1.48 -20.60 11.79
N GLY A 413 -1.96 -20.18 12.97
CA GLY A 413 -1.71 -20.86 14.24
C GLY A 413 -0.26 -20.74 14.70
N MET A 414 0.48 -19.77 14.17
CA MET A 414 1.87 -19.51 14.49
C MET A 414 2.05 -18.50 15.63
N TRP A 415 0.94 -17.98 16.13
CA TRP A 415 0.89 -17.02 17.25
C TRP A 415 0.52 -17.73 18.56
N PRO A 416 1.03 -17.28 19.71
CA PRO A 416 0.51 -17.76 21.00
C PRO A 416 -1.01 -17.54 21.09
N LEU A 417 -1.75 -18.54 21.55
CA LEU A 417 -3.22 -18.54 21.64
C LEU A 417 -3.80 -17.40 22.51
N THR A 418 -2.95 -16.66 23.20
CA THR A 418 -3.33 -15.51 24.05
C THR A 418 -3.58 -14.22 23.26
N VAL A 419 -3.27 -14.19 21.97
CA VAL A 419 -3.43 -13.00 21.11
C VAL A 419 -4.48 -13.27 20.06
N SER A 420 -5.45 -12.37 19.97
CA SER A 420 -6.45 -12.35 18.89
C SER A 420 -6.36 -11.06 18.11
N ALA A 421 -6.72 -11.11 16.84
CA ALA A 421 -6.93 -9.93 15.99
C ALA A 421 -8.19 -10.18 15.20
N VAL A 422 -9.29 -9.63 15.67
CA VAL A 422 -10.62 -9.81 15.09
C VAL A 422 -11.18 -8.45 14.70
N GLU A 423 -11.54 -8.33 13.45
CA GLU A 423 -12.26 -7.17 12.95
C GLU A 423 -13.76 -7.36 13.17
N ALA A 424 -14.39 -6.43 13.89
CA ALA A 424 -15.82 -6.51 14.16
C ALA A 424 -16.62 -6.12 12.90
N PRO A 425 -17.66 -6.88 12.54
CA PRO A 425 -18.48 -6.64 11.36
C PRO A 425 -19.50 -5.51 11.61
N VAL A 426 -19.03 -4.28 11.83
CA VAL A 426 -19.91 -3.12 12.02
C VAL A 426 -19.85 -2.23 10.80
N GLN A 427 -21.00 -1.69 10.40
CA GLN A 427 -21.07 -0.68 9.35
C GLN A 427 -20.50 0.64 9.88
N ALA A 428 -19.27 0.94 9.50
CA ALA A 428 -18.65 2.20 9.77
C ALA A 428 -19.39 3.37 9.07
N LYS A 429 -19.44 4.52 9.70
CA LYS A 429 -19.97 5.75 9.06
C LYS A 429 -19.01 6.17 7.94
N LYS A 430 -19.49 6.09 6.68
CA LYS A 430 -18.77 6.59 5.50
C LYS A 430 -19.14 8.04 5.27
N ILE A 431 -18.14 8.92 5.22
CA ILE A 431 -18.34 10.35 5.03
C ILE A 431 -17.83 10.72 3.64
N GLN A 432 -18.72 11.22 2.80
CA GLN A 432 -18.34 11.76 1.50
C GLN A 432 -17.87 13.21 1.68
N LEU A 433 -16.71 13.53 1.15
CA LEU A 433 -16.22 14.89 1.03
C LEU A 433 -16.84 15.50 -0.23
N SER A 434 -17.45 16.65 -0.08
CA SER A 434 -18.07 17.43 -1.17
C SER A 434 -17.01 18.04 -2.09
#